data_551683258c8f011771f53841062e2b9e
#
_entry.id   551683258c8f011771f53841062e2b9e
#
_cell.length_a   1.000
_cell.length_b   1.000
_cell.length_c   1.000
_cell.angle_alpha   90.00
_cell.angle_beta   90.00
_cell.angle_gamma   90.00
#
_symmetry.space_group_name_H-M   'P 1'
#
loop_
_entity.id
_entity.type
_entity.pdbx_description
1 polymer ?
#
loop_
_entity_poly.entity_id
_entity_poly.type
_entity_poly.pdbx_seq_one_letter_code
_entity_poly.pdbx_strand_id
1 'polypeptide(L)'
;DLETGLKNLPADIVDKIKSYDEKSDLAKLTGIDDGEEVTVLDFGVKKEMKKGFNVNTNIGYGTHDRYAGRFMGARFYGDLRYTLLGNMNNTGGGGKRRSKMTGVNINYEKRDKLKIDGGIRWNHSDNNNWSKSAVESFVNTTGAFSNSENQNYSRSDGWNANMRLEWKPDTMTTITFRPS
;
A
#
# COMPACT_ATOMS: atom_id res chain seq x y z
N ASP A 1 4.68 -0.32 -2.35
CA ASP A 1 5.19 0.65 -3.30
C ASP A 1 6.41 1.34 -2.70
N LEU A 2 7.60 1.07 -3.28
CA LEU A 2 8.91 1.54 -2.81
C LEU A 2 8.96 3.08 -2.72
N GLU A 3 8.38 3.76 -3.70
CA GLU A 3 8.36 5.21 -3.79
C GLU A 3 7.57 5.86 -2.64
N THR A 4 6.47 5.26 -2.24
CA THR A 4 5.67 5.73 -1.10
C THR A 4 6.42 5.51 0.22
N GLY A 5 7.17 4.42 0.33
CA GLY A 5 8.02 4.15 1.49
C GLY A 5 9.15 5.16 1.61
N LEU A 6 9.82 5.48 0.50
CA LEU A 6 10.93 6.44 0.44
C LEU A 6 10.50 7.87 0.78
N LYS A 7 9.39 8.35 0.22
CA LYS A 7 8.88 9.70 0.45
C LYS A 7 8.44 9.97 1.89
N ASN A 8 8.16 8.92 2.66
CA ASN A 8 7.67 9.03 4.04
C ASN A 8 8.72 8.68 5.11
N LEU A 9 9.95 8.33 4.71
CA LEU A 9 11.06 8.14 5.64
C LEU A 9 11.73 9.49 5.93
N PRO A 10 11.69 9.98 7.20
CA PRO A 10 12.46 11.16 7.56
C PRO A 10 13.96 10.86 7.38
N ALA A 11 14.67 11.74 6.66
CA ALA A 11 16.10 11.57 6.38
C ALA A 11 16.95 11.46 7.66
N ASP A 12 16.48 12.06 8.75
CA ASP A 12 17.16 12.05 10.06
C ASP A 12 17.22 10.68 10.73
N ILE A 13 16.35 9.75 10.34
CA ILE A 13 16.27 8.40 10.91
C ILE A 13 17.23 7.44 10.22
N VAL A 14 17.59 7.74 8.98
CA VAL A 14 18.41 6.85 8.16
C VAL A 14 19.88 7.04 8.48
N ASP A 15 20.55 5.96 8.89
CA ASP A 15 22.00 5.92 9.14
C ASP A 15 22.76 5.54 7.87
N LYS A 16 22.26 4.50 7.18
CA LYS A 16 22.87 3.94 5.98
C LYS A 16 21.79 3.51 4.99
N ILE A 17 22.08 3.73 3.73
CA ILE A 17 21.32 3.15 2.63
C ILE A 17 22.25 2.19 1.91
N LYS A 18 21.86 0.94 1.80
CA LYS A 18 22.55 -0.05 0.98
C LYS A 18 21.63 -0.42 -0.16
N SER A 19 22.15 -0.37 -1.37
CA SER A 19 21.52 -0.94 -2.55
C SER A 19 22.33 -2.16 -2.98
N TYR A 20 21.67 -3.28 -3.14
CA TYR A 20 22.29 -4.49 -3.69
C TYR A 20 21.25 -5.29 -4.46
N ASP A 21 21.73 -6.00 -5.46
CA ASP A 21 20.89 -6.89 -6.24
C ASP A 21 20.82 -8.24 -5.54
N GLU A 22 19.63 -8.71 -5.33
CA GLU A 22 19.33 -9.96 -4.65
C GLU A 22 18.66 -10.92 -5.63
N LYS A 23 19.11 -12.17 -5.64
CA LYS A 23 18.50 -13.22 -6.47
C LYS A 23 17.04 -13.43 -6.07
N SER A 24 16.23 -13.87 -7.00
CA SER A 24 14.81 -14.17 -6.76
C SER A 24 14.65 -15.17 -5.59
N ASP A 25 13.49 -15.14 -4.95
CA ASP A 25 13.18 -16.10 -3.86
C ASP A 25 13.26 -17.55 -4.36
N LEU A 26 12.96 -17.78 -5.65
CA LEU A 26 13.06 -19.10 -6.27
C LEU A 26 14.53 -19.55 -6.43
N ALA A 27 15.39 -18.66 -6.94
CA ALA A 27 16.81 -18.93 -7.09
C ALA A 27 17.50 -19.17 -5.74
N LYS A 28 17.08 -18.47 -4.68
CA LYS A 28 17.58 -18.73 -3.31
C LYS A 28 17.18 -20.09 -2.75
N LEU A 29 15.94 -20.54 -3.05
CA LEU A 29 15.41 -21.81 -2.57
C LEU A 29 15.99 -23.01 -3.33
N THR A 30 16.14 -22.89 -4.64
CA THR A 30 16.55 -23.98 -5.51
C THR A 30 18.05 -24.04 -5.75
N GLY A 31 18.77 -22.95 -5.49
CA GLY A 31 20.17 -22.79 -5.85
C GLY A 31 20.42 -22.63 -7.35
N ILE A 32 19.36 -22.59 -8.16
CA ILE A 32 19.41 -22.43 -9.61
C ILE A 32 19.18 -20.96 -9.93
N ASP A 33 20.09 -20.37 -10.70
CA ASP A 33 19.97 -18.99 -11.14
C ASP A 33 18.91 -18.91 -12.23
N ASP A 34 17.83 -18.18 -11.97
CA ASP A 34 16.73 -17.95 -12.92
C ASP A 34 16.93 -16.67 -13.74
N GLY A 35 18.04 -15.95 -13.52
CA GLY A 35 18.35 -14.71 -14.21
C GLY A 35 17.50 -13.51 -13.77
N GLU A 36 16.65 -13.67 -12.76
CA GLU A 36 15.88 -12.58 -12.18
C GLU A 36 16.59 -12.01 -10.94
N GLU A 37 16.95 -10.74 -11.00
CA GLU A 37 17.53 -9.99 -9.89
C GLU A 37 16.55 -8.91 -9.45
N VAL A 38 16.38 -8.77 -8.13
CA VAL A 38 15.58 -7.73 -7.52
C VAL A 38 16.50 -6.78 -6.77
N THR A 39 16.50 -5.51 -7.19
CA THR A 39 17.24 -4.49 -6.46
C THR A 39 16.59 -4.23 -5.11
N VAL A 40 17.30 -4.54 -4.05
CA VAL A 40 16.87 -4.34 -2.67
C VAL A 40 17.53 -3.07 -2.12
N LEU A 41 16.71 -2.20 -1.55
CA LEU A 41 17.16 -1.05 -0.79
C LEU A 41 17.00 -1.36 0.71
N ASP A 42 18.12 -1.51 1.40
CA ASP A 42 18.17 -1.71 2.84
C ASP A 42 18.48 -0.38 3.55
N PHE A 43 17.57 0.02 4.43
CA PHE A 43 17.69 1.24 5.22
C PHE A 43 18.13 0.91 6.64
N GLY A 44 19.39 1.14 6.93
CA GLY A 44 19.90 1.09 8.30
C GLY A 44 19.36 2.25 9.12
N VAL A 45 18.65 1.95 10.20
CA VAL A 45 18.15 2.95 11.16
C VAL A 45 19.23 3.22 12.20
N LYS A 46 19.46 4.49 12.53
CA LYS A 46 20.39 4.91 13.60
C LYS A 46 20.09 4.17 14.91
N LYS A 47 21.12 3.71 15.60
CA LYS A 47 20.98 2.93 16.86
C LYS A 47 20.18 3.67 17.93
N GLU A 48 20.27 4.98 17.94
CA GLU A 48 19.57 5.88 18.88
C GLU A 48 18.06 5.96 18.58
N MET A 49 17.65 5.66 17.34
CA MET A 49 16.28 5.70 16.88
C MET A 49 15.55 4.34 16.95
N LYS A 50 16.16 3.33 17.56
CA LYS A 50 15.52 2.00 17.76
C LYS A 50 14.31 2.03 18.70
N LYS A 51 14.12 3.14 19.41
CA LYS A 51 12.94 3.40 20.24
C LYS A 51 12.41 4.79 19.89
N GLY A 52 11.24 4.83 19.28
CA GLY A 52 10.65 6.09 18.88
C GLY A 52 9.30 5.92 18.20
N PHE A 53 8.71 7.03 17.87
CA PHE A 53 7.51 7.07 17.05
C PHE A 53 7.68 8.10 15.93
N ASN A 54 7.06 7.83 14.81
CA ASN A 54 6.94 8.75 13.69
C ASN A 54 5.47 8.88 13.33
N VAL A 55 5.00 10.10 13.16
CA VAL A 55 3.63 10.37 12.73
C VAL A 55 3.67 11.37 11.58
N ASN A 56 3.02 11.02 10.50
CA ASN A 56 2.82 11.88 9.35
C ASN A 56 1.33 11.97 9.06
N THR A 57 0.81 13.18 8.99
CA THR A 57 -0.60 13.44 8.70
C THR A 57 -0.69 14.54 7.66
N ASN A 58 -1.51 14.29 6.66
CA ASN A 58 -1.83 15.27 5.63
C ASN A 58 -3.36 15.33 5.48
N ILE A 59 -3.91 16.52 5.59
CA ILE A 59 -5.35 16.76 5.49
C ILE A 59 -5.56 17.91 4.52
N GLY A 60 -6.40 17.68 3.52
CA GLY A 60 -6.81 18.68 2.55
C GLY A 60 -8.33 18.79 2.52
N TYR A 61 -8.82 20.00 2.45
CA TYR A 61 -10.21 20.32 2.22
C TYR A 61 -10.33 21.26 1.03
N GLY A 62 -11.25 20.99 0.15
CA GLY A 62 -11.45 21.74 -1.09
C GLY A 62 -12.89 22.22 -1.26
N THR A 63 -13.12 22.97 -2.32
CA THR A 63 -14.46 23.39 -2.72
C THR A 63 -15.37 22.19 -3.05
N HIS A 64 -16.69 22.37 -2.95
CA HIS A 64 -17.71 21.35 -3.20
C HIS A 64 -17.60 20.12 -2.27
N ASP A 65 -17.32 20.35 -0.99
CA ASP A 65 -17.21 19.33 0.05
C ASP A 65 -16.17 18.23 -0.26
N ARG A 66 -15.12 18.59 -1.00
CA ARG A 66 -14.03 17.68 -1.30
C ARG A 66 -13.04 17.63 -0.16
N TYR A 67 -12.65 16.43 0.20
CA TYR A 67 -11.64 16.21 1.24
C TYR A 67 -10.66 15.10 0.83
N ALA A 68 -9.46 15.23 1.33
CA ALA A 68 -8.46 14.17 1.30
C ALA A 68 -7.74 14.15 2.63
N GLY A 69 -7.57 12.98 3.21
CA GLY A 69 -6.84 12.78 4.44
C GLY A 69 -5.92 11.57 4.32
N ARG A 70 -4.69 11.72 4.80
CA ARG A 70 -3.73 10.63 4.91
C ARG A 70 -3.10 10.69 6.28
N PHE A 71 -2.99 9.54 6.91
CA PHE A 71 -2.34 9.34 8.19
C PHE A 71 -1.37 8.17 8.10
N MET A 72 -0.19 8.34 8.65
CA MET A 72 0.76 7.27 8.88
C MET A 72 1.39 7.45 10.26
N GLY A 73 1.28 6.43 11.10
CA GLY A 73 1.96 6.36 12.39
C GLY A 73 2.85 5.12 12.44
N ALA A 74 4.10 5.27 12.81
CA ALA A 74 5.01 4.17 13.03
C ALA A 74 5.62 4.26 14.42
N ARG A 75 5.68 3.14 15.12
CA ARG A 75 6.37 3.01 16.41
C ARG A 75 7.45 1.94 16.30
N PHE A 76 8.62 2.29 16.77
CA PHE A 76 9.79 1.41 16.84
C PHE A 76 10.06 1.07 18.31
N TYR A 77 10.23 -0.21 18.59
CA TYR A 77 10.59 -0.69 19.92
C TYR A 77 11.56 -1.87 19.81
N GLY A 78 12.84 -1.56 19.76
CA GLY A 78 13.89 -2.56 19.55
C GLY A 78 13.75 -3.26 18.18
N ASP A 79 13.49 -4.54 18.23
CA ASP A 79 13.34 -5.42 17.05
C ASP A 79 11.89 -5.42 16.49
N LEU A 80 10.99 -4.65 17.11
CA LEU A 80 9.58 -4.61 16.77
C LEU A 80 9.17 -3.27 16.19
N ARG A 81 8.44 -3.29 15.10
CA ARG A 81 7.91 -2.12 14.42
C ARG A 81 6.42 -2.30 14.17
N TYR A 82 5.64 -1.32 14.59
CA TYR A 82 4.23 -1.19 14.23
C TYR A 82 4.03 -0.02 13.29
N THR A 83 3.22 -0.20 12.27
CA THR A 83 2.84 0.89 11.37
C THR A 83 1.33 0.91 11.21
N LEU A 84 0.72 2.04 11.50
CA LEU A 84 -0.69 2.32 11.26
C LEU A 84 -0.81 3.23 10.05
N LEU A 85 -1.67 2.88 9.12
CA LEU A 85 -1.94 3.62 7.90
C LEU A 85 -3.41 3.95 7.80
N GLY A 86 -3.72 5.15 7.36
CA GLY A 86 -5.08 5.57 7.05
C GLY A 86 -5.09 6.51 5.85
N ASN A 87 -6.09 6.34 5.02
CA ASN A 87 -6.34 7.22 3.87
C ASN A 87 -7.85 7.36 3.68
N MET A 88 -8.31 8.57 3.42
CA MET A 88 -9.68 8.84 3.04
C MET A 88 -9.72 9.96 2.03
N ASN A 89 -10.53 9.83 1.02
CA ASN A 89 -10.75 10.89 0.03
C ASN A 89 -12.10 10.74 -0.67
N ASN A 90 -12.59 11.86 -1.20
CA ASN A 90 -13.72 11.93 -2.10
C ASN A 90 -13.41 12.78 -3.35
N THR A 91 -12.14 12.85 -3.75
CA THR A 91 -11.65 13.74 -4.81
C THR A 91 -11.64 13.10 -6.20
N GLY A 92 -12.16 11.87 -6.35
CA GLY A 92 -12.25 11.18 -7.65
C GLY A 92 -13.05 11.98 -8.69
N GLY A 93 -12.53 12.07 -9.92
CA GLY A 93 -13.14 12.83 -11.01
C GLY A 93 -14.43 12.20 -11.57
N GLY A 94 -15.28 12.99 -12.20
CA GLY A 94 -16.43 12.56 -13.02
C GLY A 94 -17.69 12.08 -12.28
N GLY A 95 -17.59 11.73 -11.00
CA GLY A 95 -18.70 11.26 -10.16
C GLY A 95 -18.44 11.48 -8.69
N LYS A 96 -19.38 11.06 -7.82
CA LYS A 96 -19.16 11.04 -6.37
C LYS A 96 -18.48 9.74 -6.00
N ARG A 97 -17.16 9.79 -5.88
CA ARG A 97 -16.36 8.65 -5.41
C ARG A 97 -15.84 8.93 -4.00
N ARG A 98 -16.07 8.02 -3.08
CA ARG A 98 -15.49 8.03 -1.74
C ARG A 98 -14.62 6.81 -1.56
N SER A 99 -13.43 7.01 -1.02
CA SER A 99 -12.50 5.93 -0.75
C SER A 99 -11.96 6.08 0.67
N LYS A 100 -11.92 4.98 1.40
CA LYS A 100 -11.32 4.89 2.73
C LYS A 100 -10.45 3.65 2.79
N MET A 101 -9.33 3.75 3.45
CA MET A 101 -8.43 2.65 3.70
C MET A 101 -7.84 2.80 5.10
N THR A 102 -7.78 1.71 5.83
CA THR A 102 -7.08 1.61 7.11
C THR A 102 -6.30 0.31 7.14
N GLY A 103 -5.07 0.36 7.65
CA GLY A 103 -4.24 -0.81 7.75
C GLY A 103 -3.26 -0.73 8.90
N VAL A 104 -2.92 -1.90 9.43
CA VAL A 104 -1.88 -2.09 10.44
C VAL A 104 -0.88 -3.09 9.91
N ASN A 105 0.40 -2.75 10.00
CA ASN A 105 1.49 -3.66 9.71
C ASN A 105 2.35 -3.85 10.97
N ILE A 106 2.85 -5.06 11.14
CA ILE A 106 3.74 -5.46 12.23
C ILE A 106 4.96 -6.11 11.58
N ASN A 107 6.14 -5.63 11.96
CA ASN A 107 7.40 -6.22 11.55
C ASN A 107 8.21 -6.51 12.82
N TYR A 108 8.68 -7.72 12.94
CA TYR A 108 9.55 -8.17 14.02
C TYR A 108 10.73 -8.92 13.44
N GLU A 109 11.94 -8.54 13.83
CA GLU A 109 13.15 -9.18 13.37
C GLU A 109 14.15 -9.34 14.52
N LYS A 110 14.46 -10.57 14.87
CA LYS A 110 15.40 -10.91 15.95
C LYS A 110 16.64 -11.58 15.40
N ARG A 111 17.75 -10.82 15.36
CA ARG A 111 19.12 -11.31 15.09
C ARG A 111 19.20 -12.34 13.95
N ASP A 112 18.61 -12.07 12.81
CA ASP A 112 18.55 -12.94 11.64
C ASP A 112 17.98 -14.35 11.89
N LYS A 113 17.46 -14.62 13.10
CA LYS A 113 16.91 -15.93 13.48
C LYS A 113 15.39 -16.03 13.28
N LEU A 114 14.69 -14.95 13.53
CA LEU A 114 13.24 -14.92 13.44
C LEU A 114 12.80 -13.60 12.83
N LYS A 115 12.08 -13.69 11.72
CA LYS A 115 11.46 -12.57 11.06
C LYS A 115 9.96 -12.82 10.92
N ILE A 116 9.16 -11.88 11.38
CA ILE A 116 7.70 -11.92 11.29
C ILE A 116 7.26 -10.62 10.64
N ASP A 117 6.64 -10.71 9.49
CA ASP A 117 5.99 -9.62 8.80
C ASP A 117 4.51 -9.94 8.68
N GLY A 118 3.67 -9.00 9.03
CA GLY A 118 2.23 -9.21 8.91
C GLY A 118 1.48 -7.90 8.81
N GLY A 119 0.31 -7.96 8.19
CA GLY A 119 -0.53 -6.80 8.05
C GLY A 119 -1.98 -7.15 7.77
N ILE A 120 -2.85 -6.27 8.20
CA ILE A 120 -4.28 -6.29 7.90
C ILE A 120 -4.64 -4.93 7.30
N ARG A 121 -5.37 -4.95 6.20
CA ARG A 121 -5.85 -3.76 5.52
C ARG A 121 -7.34 -3.89 5.21
N TRP A 122 -8.07 -2.88 5.58
CA TRP A 122 -9.45 -2.68 5.17
C TRP A 122 -9.54 -1.59 4.11
N ASN A 123 -10.33 -1.83 3.09
CA ASN A 123 -10.60 -0.88 2.02
C ASN A 123 -12.12 -0.75 1.86
N HIS A 124 -12.58 0.47 1.73
CA HIS A 124 -13.96 0.81 1.43
C HIS A 124 -14.01 1.78 0.26
N SER A 125 -14.87 1.51 -0.70
CA SER A 125 -15.07 2.39 -1.86
C SER A 125 -16.56 2.48 -2.21
N ASP A 126 -17.06 3.70 -2.21
CA ASP A 126 -18.36 4.07 -2.78
C ASP A 126 -18.10 4.82 -4.09
N ASN A 127 -18.74 4.39 -5.15
CA ASN A 127 -18.67 5.03 -6.45
C ASN A 127 -20.10 5.24 -6.99
N ASN A 128 -20.47 6.50 -7.17
CA ASN A 128 -21.72 6.90 -7.84
C ASN A 128 -21.33 7.60 -9.13
N ASN A 129 -21.42 6.91 -10.23
CA ASN A 129 -21.11 7.43 -11.54
C ASN A 129 -22.40 7.75 -12.28
N TRP A 130 -22.47 8.96 -12.76
CA TRP A 130 -23.59 9.48 -13.52
C TRP A 130 -23.09 9.96 -14.88
N SER A 131 -23.68 9.43 -15.94
CA SER A 131 -23.35 9.79 -17.31
C SER A 131 -24.59 10.17 -18.09
N LYS A 132 -24.49 11.26 -18.84
CA LYS A 132 -25.47 11.67 -19.83
C LYS A 132 -24.86 11.60 -21.20
N SER A 133 -25.59 11.00 -22.13
CA SER A 133 -25.23 10.96 -23.54
C SER A 133 -26.41 11.48 -24.36
N ALA A 134 -26.13 12.43 -25.24
CA ALA A 134 -27.06 12.93 -26.24
C ALA A 134 -26.47 12.62 -27.62
N VAL A 135 -27.18 11.86 -28.41
CA VAL A 135 -26.78 11.49 -29.77
C VAL A 135 -27.83 11.97 -30.75
N GLU A 136 -27.41 12.74 -31.72
CA GLU A 136 -28.20 13.17 -32.85
C GLU A 136 -27.71 12.42 -34.10
N SER A 137 -28.61 11.68 -34.73
CA SER A 137 -28.29 10.89 -35.93
C SER A 137 -28.91 11.57 -37.18
N PHE A 138 -28.07 11.88 -38.15
CA PHE A 138 -28.43 12.55 -39.41
C PHE A 138 -28.58 11.55 -40.59
N VAL A 139 -28.82 10.29 -40.30
CA VAL A 139 -28.86 9.24 -41.37
C VAL A 139 -30.07 9.34 -42.30
N ASN A 140 -31.13 10.02 -41.89
CA ASN A 140 -32.29 10.31 -42.71
C ASN A 140 -32.77 11.73 -42.48
N THR A 141 -33.50 12.35 -43.42
CA THR A 141 -34.02 13.72 -43.41
C THR A 141 -34.88 14.08 -42.19
N THR A 142 -35.23 13.14 -41.36
CA THR A 142 -35.82 13.29 -40.05
C THR A 142 -34.79 12.93 -39.01
N GLY A 143 -34.13 13.93 -38.40
CA GLY A 143 -33.13 13.70 -37.35
C GLY A 143 -33.69 12.87 -36.19
N ALA A 144 -33.05 11.77 -35.87
CA ALA A 144 -33.36 11.00 -34.68
C ALA A 144 -32.47 11.47 -33.53
N PHE A 145 -33.10 11.91 -32.46
CA PHE A 145 -32.44 12.40 -31.27
C PHE A 145 -32.62 11.39 -30.15
N SER A 146 -31.48 10.92 -29.59
CA SER A 146 -31.45 9.97 -28.47
C SER A 146 -30.76 10.57 -27.26
N ASN A 147 -31.50 10.71 -26.18
CA ASN A 147 -30.94 11.06 -24.86
C ASN A 147 -30.86 9.81 -24.00
N SER A 148 -29.67 9.52 -23.50
CA SER A 148 -29.44 8.46 -22.53
C SER A 148 -28.88 9.02 -21.25
N GLU A 149 -29.46 8.65 -20.14
CA GLU A 149 -28.97 8.96 -18.80
C GLU A 149 -28.73 7.65 -18.07
N ASN A 150 -27.51 7.45 -17.60
CA ASN A 150 -27.13 6.26 -16.87
C ASN A 150 -26.52 6.63 -15.53
N GLN A 151 -27.05 6.05 -14.45
CA GLN A 151 -26.52 6.16 -13.12
C GLN A 151 -26.12 4.77 -12.63
N ASN A 152 -24.85 4.64 -12.25
CA ASN A 152 -24.31 3.40 -11.69
C ASN A 152 -23.77 3.68 -10.28
N TYR A 153 -24.30 2.95 -9.31
CA TYR A 153 -23.84 2.97 -7.94
C TYR A 153 -23.14 1.64 -7.62
N SER A 154 -21.89 1.72 -7.16
CA SER A 154 -21.10 0.58 -6.74
C SER A 154 -20.51 0.83 -5.37
N ARG A 155 -20.66 -0.14 -4.46
CA ARG A 155 -20.05 -0.14 -3.14
C ARG A 155 -19.23 -1.40 -2.97
N SER A 156 -18.03 -1.25 -2.46
CA SER A 156 -17.12 -2.36 -2.19
C SER A 156 -16.47 -2.20 -0.83
N ASP A 157 -16.49 -3.27 -0.06
CA ASP A 157 -15.76 -3.43 1.20
C ASP A 157 -14.86 -4.64 1.07
N GLY A 158 -13.59 -4.49 1.44
CA GLY A 158 -12.62 -5.58 1.32
C GLY A 158 -11.64 -5.58 2.47
N TRP A 159 -11.29 -6.78 2.92
CA TRP A 159 -10.23 -7.02 3.88
C TRP A 159 -9.12 -7.81 3.21
N ASN A 160 -7.88 -7.38 3.45
CA ASN A 160 -6.70 -8.10 3.03
C ASN A 160 -5.82 -8.32 4.25
N ALA A 161 -5.45 -9.56 4.48
CA ALA A 161 -4.51 -9.94 5.52
C ALA A 161 -3.35 -10.71 4.89
N ASN A 162 -2.14 -10.42 5.32
CA ASN A 162 -0.95 -11.14 4.90
C ASN A 162 -0.06 -11.40 6.11
N MET A 163 0.62 -12.52 6.09
CA MET A 163 1.61 -12.87 7.10
C MET A 163 2.78 -13.61 6.45
N ARG A 164 3.98 -13.32 6.89
CA ARG A 164 5.19 -14.07 6.58
C ARG A 164 5.93 -14.31 7.86
N LEU A 165 6.25 -15.54 8.12
CA LEU A 165 7.14 -15.96 9.19
C LEU A 165 8.35 -16.64 8.57
N GLU A 166 9.52 -16.20 8.91
CA GLU A 166 10.78 -16.82 8.54
C GLU A 166 11.56 -17.17 9.82
N TRP A 167 11.87 -18.43 9.99
CA TRP A 167 12.58 -18.91 11.14
C TRP A 167 13.85 -19.68 10.72
N LYS A 168 14.98 -19.27 11.25
CA LYS A 168 16.29 -19.90 11.04
C LYS A 168 16.77 -20.51 12.35
N PRO A 169 16.42 -21.78 12.64
CA PRO A 169 16.87 -22.47 13.84
C PRO A 169 18.39 -22.60 13.91
N ASP A 170 19.01 -22.80 12.76
CA ASP A 170 20.47 -22.92 12.58
C ASP A 170 20.92 -22.16 11.30
N THR A 171 22.25 -22.24 11.01
CA THR A 171 22.82 -21.51 9.85
C THR A 171 22.49 -22.16 8.50
N MET A 172 21.99 -23.40 8.48
CA MET A 172 21.70 -24.14 7.26
C MET A 172 20.20 -24.33 7.00
N THR A 173 19.37 -24.12 8.02
CA THR A 173 17.92 -24.38 7.93
C THR A 173 17.15 -23.09 7.94
N THR A 174 16.29 -22.90 6.94
CA THR A 174 15.33 -21.78 6.89
C THR A 174 13.92 -22.34 6.71
N ILE A 175 13.03 -22.01 7.62
CA ILE A 175 11.61 -22.37 7.57
C ILE A 175 10.82 -21.10 7.28
N THR A 176 10.10 -21.09 6.16
CA THR A 176 9.24 -19.97 5.78
C THR A 176 7.77 -20.41 5.76
N PHE A 177 6.94 -19.67 6.44
CA PHE A 177 5.50 -19.88 6.46
C PHE A 177 4.80 -18.63 5.94
N ARG A 178 3.98 -18.79 4.89
CA ARG A 178 3.20 -17.73 4.25
C ARG A 178 1.77 -18.25 4.05
N PRO A 179 0.85 -17.97 4.97
CA PRO A 179 -0.56 -18.29 4.74
C PRO A 179 -1.14 -17.34 3.67
N SER A 180 -1.92 -17.89 2.76
CA SER A 180 -2.64 -17.20 1.69
C SER A 180 -4.13 -17.32 1.89
#